data_945dc4bc5ef61c1c76ff1b9cbfb424a1
#
_entry.id   945dc4bc5ef61c1c76ff1b9cbfb424a1
#
_cell.length_a   1.000
_cell.length_b   1.000
_cell.length_c   1.000
_cell.angle_alpha   90.00
_cell.angle_beta   90.00
_cell.angle_gamma   90.00
#
_symmetry.space_group_name_H-M   'P 1'
#
loop_
_entity.id
_entity.type
_entity.pdbx_description
1 polymer ?
#
loop_
_entity_poly.entity_id
_entity_poly.type
_entity_poly.pdbx_seq_one_letter_code
_entity_poly.pdbx_strand_id
1 'polypeptide(L)'
;PIIDRIAGRISLRILQLDVIVETKTKDDVFVKLKVSVQYKAVQESVYDAFYKLDYPQDQITSYVFDVVRAVVPKMKLDDVFEKKDEIANAVKGELNVAMTNYGYDIIKALVTDIDPDQEVKVAMNRINAAERNKVAAQYDGDAERILIVEKAKAEAESKRLQGQGIADQRREIARGLEESVDVLNKVGINSQEASALI
;
A
#
# COMPACT_ATOMS: atom_id res chain seq x y z
N PRO A 1 -38.75 -41.57 35.18
CA PRO A 1 -37.32 -41.71 35.31
C PRO A 1 -36.83 -40.80 36.40
N ILE A 2 -36.59 -41.41 37.57
CA ILE A 2 -36.23 -40.67 38.80
C ILE A 2 -34.70 -40.51 38.92
N ILE A 3 -33.91 -40.84 37.88
CA ILE A 3 -32.47 -41.01 37.98
C ILE A 3 -31.69 -40.30 36.86
N ASP A 4 -32.30 -39.43 36.07
CA ASP A 4 -31.57 -38.63 35.06
C ASP A 4 -30.84 -37.48 35.75
N ARG A 5 -29.52 -37.48 35.68
CA ARG A 5 -28.66 -36.38 36.15
C ARG A 5 -28.09 -35.64 34.95
N ILE A 6 -28.09 -34.33 35.04
CA ILE A 6 -27.37 -33.50 34.06
C ILE A 6 -25.86 -33.75 34.25
N ALA A 7 -25.20 -34.38 33.28
CA ALA A 7 -23.78 -34.69 33.32
C ALA A 7 -22.92 -33.43 33.14
N GLY A 8 -23.40 -32.46 32.31
CA GLY A 8 -22.71 -31.21 32.09
C GLY A 8 -23.48 -30.28 31.15
N ARG A 9 -22.89 -29.14 30.86
CA ARG A 9 -23.43 -28.15 29.94
C ARG A 9 -22.35 -27.73 28.98
N ILE A 10 -22.63 -27.71 27.67
CA ILE A 10 -21.76 -27.19 26.62
C ILE A 10 -22.41 -25.94 26.02
N SER A 11 -21.60 -24.91 25.81
CA SER A 11 -22.04 -23.71 25.11
C SER A 11 -22.01 -23.95 23.60
N LEU A 12 -23.11 -23.67 22.90
CA LEU A 12 -23.20 -23.68 21.43
C LEU A 12 -22.83 -22.32 20.83
N ARG A 13 -22.46 -21.36 21.68
CA ARG A 13 -22.01 -20.03 21.20
C ARG A 13 -20.64 -20.13 20.57
N ILE A 14 -20.35 -19.20 19.69
CA ILE A 14 -19.00 -19.03 19.17
C ILE A 14 -18.10 -18.54 20.28
N LEU A 15 -17.01 -19.26 20.50
CA LEU A 15 -15.96 -18.95 21.46
C LEU A 15 -14.72 -18.50 20.68
N GLN A 16 -13.93 -17.64 21.29
CA GLN A 16 -12.63 -17.23 20.75
C GLN A 16 -11.52 -17.64 21.71
N LEU A 17 -10.46 -18.17 21.13
CA LEU A 17 -9.22 -18.49 21.83
C LEU A 17 -8.08 -17.73 21.16
N ASP A 18 -7.34 -16.97 21.93
CA ASP A 18 -6.14 -16.27 21.49
C ASP A 18 -4.90 -17.07 21.90
N VAL A 19 -4.09 -17.42 20.92
CA VAL A 19 -2.85 -18.19 21.10
C VAL A 19 -1.67 -17.35 20.66
N ILE A 20 -0.65 -17.23 21.52
CA ILE A 20 0.61 -16.55 21.19
C ILE A 20 1.66 -17.62 20.91
N VAL A 21 2.20 -17.62 19.71
CA VAL A 21 3.23 -18.56 19.25
C VAL A 21 4.50 -17.80 18.95
N GLU A 22 5.58 -18.20 19.62
CA GLU A 22 6.92 -17.72 19.29
C GLU A 22 7.61 -18.70 18.35
N THR A 23 8.13 -18.20 17.24
CA THR A 23 8.82 -19.00 16.22
C THR A 23 9.86 -18.16 15.49
N LYS A 24 10.67 -18.81 14.65
CA LYS A 24 11.73 -18.19 13.87
C LYS A 24 11.36 -18.21 12.40
N THR A 25 11.59 -17.11 11.70
CA THR A 25 11.38 -16.99 10.26
C THR A 25 12.55 -17.59 9.47
N LYS A 26 12.41 -17.66 8.13
CA LYS A 26 13.46 -18.17 7.23
C LYS A 26 14.74 -17.34 7.26
N ASP A 27 14.63 -16.06 7.52
CA ASP A 27 15.73 -15.08 7.63
C ASP A 27 16.25 -14.93 9.06
N ASP A 28 16.01 -15.96 9.88
CA ASP A 28 16.56 -16.09 11.23
C ASP A 28 16.06 -15.08 12.26
N VAL A 29 14.91 -14.44 12.01
CA VAL A 29 14.29 -13.49 12.93
C VAL A 29 13.28 -14.19 13.83
N PHE A 30 13.36 -13.96 15.14
CA PHE A 30 12.34 -14.40 16.08
C PHE A 30 11.11 -13.49 16.03
N VAL A 31 9.93 -14.12 15.96
CA VAL A 31 8.65 -13.42 15.89
C VAL A 31 7.64 -14.07 16.84
N LYS A 32 6.82 -13.23 17.46
CA LYS A 32 5.65 -13.66 18.21
C LYS A 32 4.41 -13.39 17.37
N LEU A 33 3.69 -14.46 17.04
CA LEU A 33 2.43 -14.35 16.33
C LEU A 33 1.28 -14.56 17.29
N LYS A 34 0.31 -13.66 17.26
CA LYS A 34 -0.97 -13.85 17.96
C LYS A 34 -2.00 -14.36 16.96
N VAL A 35 -2.46 -15.60 17.19
CA VAL A 35 -3.49 -16.24 16.37
C VAL A 35 -4.77 -16.36 17.17
N SER A 36 -5.84 -15.77 16.66
CA SER A 36 -7.18 -15.85 17.26
C SER A 36 -8.01 -16.89 16.51
N VAL A 37 -8.45 -17.93 17.19
CA VAL A 37 -9.27 -19.00 16.63
C VAL A 37 -10.70 -18.89 17.17
N GLN A 38 -11.66 -18.79 16.26
CA GLN A 38 -13.08 -18.80 16.56
C GLN A 38 -13.64 -20.20 16.31
N TYR A 39 -14.25 -20.79 17.31
CA TYR A 39 -14.79 -22.14 17.26
C TYR A 39 -16.12 -22.26 18.00
N LYS A 40 -16.90 -23.27 17.67
CA LYS A 40 -18.16 -23.61 18.35
C LYS A 40 -18.36 -25.12 18.43
N ALA A 41 -19.12 -25.59 19.40
CA ALA A 41 -19.63 -26.97 19.38
C ALA A 41 -20.75 -27.10 18.34
N VAL A 42 -20.74 -28.19 17.58
CA VAL A 42 -21.76 -28.51 16.58
C VAL A 42 -22.95 -29.20 17.32
N GLN A 43 -24.16 -28.70 17.08
CA GLN A 43 -25.36 -29.17 17.80
C GLN A 43 -25.60 -30.66 17.60
N GLU A 44 -25.40 -31.18 16.39
CA GLU A 44 -25.59 -32.58 16.02
C GLU A 44 -24.54 -33.51 16.67
N SER A 45 -23.39 -32.95 17.07
CA SER A 45 -22.25 -33.70 17.61
C SER A 45 -21.91 -33.30 19.04
N VAL A 46 -22.89 -32.79 19.80
CA VAL A 46 -22.69 -32.38 21.22
C VAL A 46 -22.22 -33.52 22.09
N TYR A 47 -22.67 -34.76 21.83
CA TYR A 47 -22.22 -35.95 22.54
C TYR A 47 -20.70 -36.15 22.37
N ASP A 48 -20.20 -36.04 21.14
CA ASP A 48 -18.78 -36.17 20.85
C ASP A 48 -17.96 -35.05 21.50
N ALA A 49 -18.47 -33.81 21.43
CA ALA A 49 -17.84 -32.65 22.04
C ALA A 49 -17.76 -32.75 23.59
N PHE A 50 -18.68 -33.47 24.20
CA PHE A 50 -18.73 -33.66 25.65
C PHE A 50 -17.88 -34.83 26.14
N TYR A 51 -17.92 -35.96 25.42
CA TYR A 51 -17.31 -37.22 25.90
C TYR A 51 -15.97 -37.58 25.27
N LYS A 52 -15.61 -36.98 24.08
CA LYS A 52 -14.36 -37.31 23.40
C LYS A 52 -13.21 -36.37 23.73
N LEU A 53 -13.50 -35.15 24.21
CA LEU A 53 -12.47 -34.16 24.45
C LEU A 53 -12.75 -33.31 25.69
N ASP A 54 -11.89 -33.44 26.71
CA ASP A 54 -12.03 -32.72 27.96
C ASP A 54 -11.65 -31.23 27.85
N TYR A 55 -10.55 -30.93 27.14
CA TYR A 55 -9.97 -29.59 27.07
C TYR A 55 -9.79 -29.16 25.61
N PRO A 56 -10.86 -28.70 24.93
CA PRO A 56 -10.78 -28.28 23.51
C PRO A 56 -9.83 -27.14 23.29
N GLN A 57 -9.65 -26.23 24.24
CA GLN A 57 -8.75 -25.09 24.13
C GLN A 57 -7.28 -25.52 24.06
N ASP A 58 -6.87 -26.50 24.89
CA ASP A 58 -5.50 -26.99 24.90
C ASP A 58 -5.18 -27.75 23.61
N GLN A 59 -6.16 -28.48 23.09
CA GLN A 59 -6.01 -29.17 21.82
C GLN A 59 -5.87 -28.19 20.67
N ILE A 60 -6.74 -27.17 20.59
CA ILE A 60 -6.65 -26.09 19.57
C ILE A 60 -5.29 -25.40 19.69
N THR A 61 -4.86 -25.06 20.91
CA THR A 61 -3.56 -24.42 21.14
C THR A 61 -2.43 -25.27 20.58
N SER A 62 -2.41 -26.56 20.84
CA SER A 62 -1.37 -27.48 20.36
C SER A 62 -1.29 -27.53 18.83
N TYR A 63 -2.43 -27.60 18.14
CA TYR A 63 -2.48 -27.57 16.68
C TYR A 63 -2.03 -26.22 16.10
N VAL A 64 -2.43 -25.11 16.73
CA VAL A 64 -1.95 -23.79 16.32
C VAL A 64 -0.42 -23.70 16.40
N PHE A 65 0.16 -24.19 17.50
CA PHE A 65 1.62 -24.24 17.66
C PHE A 65 2.29 -25.06 16.55
N ASP A 66 1.73 -26.23 16.25
CA ASP A 66 2.30 -27.13 15.24
C ASP A 66 2.28 -26.50 13.85
N VAL A 67 1.12 -26.00 13.41
CA VAL A 67 0.96 -25.40 12.09
C VAL A 67 1.81 -24.14 11.93
N VAL A 68 1.78 -23.24 12.91
CA VAL A 68 2.56 -21.99 12.84
C VAL A 68 4.06 -22.29 12.76
N ARG A 69 4.55 -23.24 13.56
CA ARG A 69 5.96 -23.67 13.54
C ARG A 69 6.34 -24.49 12.29
N ALA A 70 5.39 -25.04 11.58
CA ALA A 70 5.62 -25.71 10.30
C ALA A 70 5.67 -24.72 9.12
N VAL A 71 4.88 -23.64 9.15
CA VAL A 71 4.68 -22.71 8.05
C VAL A 71 5.65 -21.53 8.12
N VAL A 72 5.73 -20.84 9.26
CA VAL A 72 6.47 -19.57 9.41
C VAL A 72 7.98 -19.71 9.12
N PRO A 73 8.69 -20.80 9.49
CA PRO A 73 10.10 -20.95 9.17
C PRO A 73 10.42 -21.10 7.68
N LYS A 74 9.42 -21.27 6.82
CA LYS A 74 9.57 -21.31 5.37
C LYS A 74 9.43 -19.92 4.73
N MET A 75 8.96 -18.93 5.48
CA MET A 75 8.65 -17.58 5.04
C MET A 75 9.66 -16.58 5.59
N LYS A 76 10.01 -15.56 4.82
CA LYS A 76 10.76 -14.40 5.33
C LYS A 76 9.85 -13.53 6.20
N LEU A 77 10.43 -12.66 7.02
CA LEU A 77 9.68 -11.77 7.89
C LEU A 77 8.66 -10.92 7.11
N ASP A 78 9.06 -10.33 6.01
CA ASP A 78 8.17 -9.53 5.14
C ASP A 78 7.02 -10.38 4.57
N ASP A 79 7.30 -11.61 4.14
CA ASP A 79 6.28 -12.56 3.68
C ASP A 79 5.28 -12.92 4.78
N VAL A 80 5.73 -13.02 6.05
CA VAL A 80 4.82 -13.31 7.19
C VAL A 80 3.81 -12.18 7.38
N PHE A 81 4.22 -10.91 7.21
CA PHE A 81 3.31 -9.77 7.26
C PHE A 81 2.37 -9.72 6.05
N GLU A 82 2.88 -9.95 4.85
CA GLU A 82 2.13 -9.85 3.60
C GLU A 82 1.13 -11.01 3.46
N LYS A 83 1.56 -12.24 3.81
CA LYS A 83 0.80 -13.49 3.59
C LYS A 83 0.16 -14.03 4.89
N LYS A 84 -0.16 -13.16 5.83
CA LYS A 84 -0.79 -13.55 7.10
C LYS A 84 -2.07 -14.38 6.91
N ASP A 85 -2.81 -14.13 5.83
CA ASP A 85 -4.03 -14.85 5.53
C ASP A 85 -3.76 -16.29 5.06
N GLU A 86 -2.62 -16.58 4.44
CA GLU A 86 -2.19 -17.94 4.10
C GLU A 86 -1.91 -18.75 5.39
N ILE A 87 -1.24 -18.13 6.35
CA ILE A 87 -0.99 -18.74 7.67
C ILE A 87 -2.32 -19.03 8.38
N ALA A 88 -3.23 -18.05 8.40
CA ALA A 88 -4.55 -18.22 9.01
C ALA A 88 -5.36 -19.34 8.35
N ASN A 89 -5.33 -19.44 7.03
CA ASN A 89 -6.02 -20.49 6.28
C ASN A 89 -5.40 -21.86 6.52
N ALA A 90 -4.08 -21.97 6.60
CA ALA A 90 -3.39 -23.22 6.95
C ALA A 90 -3.80 -23.69 8.35
N VAL A 91 -3.79 -22.79 9.34
CA VAL A 91 -4.23 -23.08 10.70
C VAL A 91 -5.69 -23.54 10.71
N LYS A 92 -6.59 -22.83 10.03
CA LYS A 92 -8.00 -23.21 9.92
C LYS A 92 -8.18 -24.59 9.30
N GLY A 93 -7.46 -24.88 8.20
CA GLY A 93 -7.57 -26.16 7.48
C GLY A 93 -7.22 -27.35 8.36
N GLU A 94 -6.07 -27.33 9.01
CA GLU A 94 -5.61 -28.41 9.90
C GLU A 94 -6.50 -28.55 11.13
N LEU A 95 -6.83 -27.42 11.78
CA LEU A 95 -7.73 -27.44 12.93
C LEU A 95 -9.10 -28.00 12.58
N ASN A 96 -9.67 -27.64 11.44
CA ASN A 96 -11.00 -28.10 11.06
C ASN A 96 -11.04 -29.61 10.88
N VAL A 97 -10.02 -30.19 10.23
CA VAL A 97 -9.91 -31.63 10.03
C VAL A 97 -9.83 -32.36 11.39
N ALA A 98 -9.02 -31.86 12.32
CA ALA A 98 -8.83 -32.49 13.61
C ALA A 98 -10.05 -32.30 14.52
N MET A 99 -10.59 -31.09 14.65
CA MET A 99 -11.61 -30.74 15.64
C MET A 99 -13.02 -31.18 15.24
N THR A 100 -13.30 -31.38 13.95
CA THR A 100 -14.58 -31.98 13.49
C THR A 100 -14.81 -33.36 14.08
N ASN A 101 -13.77 -34.17 14.22
CA ASN A 101 -13.85 -35.51 14.83
C ASN A 101 -14.24 -35.48 16.30
N TYR A 102 -14.07 -34.33 16.96
CA TYR A 102 -14.44 -34.11 18.37
C TYR A 102 -15.73 -33.31 18.52
N GLY A 103 -16.46 -33.04 17.41
CA GLY A 103 -17.73 -32.31 17.44
C GLY A 103 -17.59 -30.79 17.54
N TYR A 104 -16.44 -30.24 17.17
CA TYR A 104 -16.18 -28.79 17.10
C TYR A 104 -16.00 -28.35 15.66
N ASP A 105 -16.53 -27.19 15.34
CA ASP A 105 -16.38 -26.50 14.05
C ASP A 105 -15.52 -25.23 14.21
N ILE A 106 -14.51 -25.07 13.36
CA ILE A 106 -13.63 -23.90 13.33
C ILE A 106 -14.18 -22.88 12.35
N ILE A 107 -14.78 -21.83 12.88
CA ILE A 107 -15.41 -20.79 12.08
C ILE A 107 -14.36 -20.00 11.32
N LYS A 108 -13.33 -19.49 12.04
CA LYS A 108 -12.26 -18.66 11.47
C LYS A 108 -11.00 -18.72 12.32
N ALA A 109 -9.86 -18.72 11.66
CA ALA A 109 -8.57 -18.39 12.27
C ALA A 109 -8.09 -17.06 11.71
N LEU A 110 -7.43 -16.26 12.54
CA LEU A 110 -6.96 -14.91 12.22
C LEU A 110 -5.59 -14.72 12.84
N VAL A 111 -4.62 -14.25 12.06
CA VAL A 111 -3.37 -13.69 12.61
C VAL A 111 -3.64 -12.23 12.96
N THR A 112 -3.74 -11.94 14.25
CA THR A 112 -4.15 -10.62 14.76
C THR A 112 -2.97 -9.71 15.05
N ASP A 113 -1.81 -10.29 15.38
CA ASP A 113 -0.59 -9.53 15.65
C ASP A 113 0.65 -10.33 15.25
N ILE A 114 1.68 -9.59 14.77
CA ILE A 114 2.98 -10.12 14.40
C ILE A 114 4.03 -9.20 15.02
N ASP A 115 4.69 -9.69 16.04
CA ASP A 115 5.64 -8.92 16.85
C ASP A 115 7.06 -9.50 16.71
N PRO A 116 7.91 -8.95 15.81
CA PRO A 116 9.30 -9.33 15.72
C PRO A 116 10.10 -8.73 16.87
N ASP A 117 11.33 -9.24 17.07
CA ASP A 117 12.24 -8.75 18.09
C ASP A 117 12.47 -7.23 17.96
N GLN A 118 12.68 -6.56 19.10
CA GLN A 118 12.78 -5.10 19.16
C GLN A 118 13.94 -4.54 18.32
N GLU A 119 15.08 -5.23 18.28
CA GLU A 119 16.23 -4.83 17.47
C GLU A 119 15.89 -4.83 15.97
N VAL A 120 15.13 -5.83 15.53
CA VAL A 120 14.68 -5.95 14.15
C VAL A 120 13.68 -4.86 13.79
N LYS A 121 12.74 -4.54 14.69
CA LYS A 121 11.81 -3.39 14.49
C LYS A 121 12.56 -2.08 14.27
N VAL A 122 13.58 -1.82 15.08
CA VAL A 122 14.39 -0.60 14.95
C VAL A 122 15.16 -0.60 13.61
N ALA A 123 15.73 -1.75 13.21
CA ALA A 123 16.42 -1.87 11.93
C ALA A 123 15.48 -1.67 10.74
N MET A 124 14.30 -2.28 10.73
CA MET A 124 13.27 -2.11 9.70
C MET A 124 12.83 -0.65 9.59
N ASN A 125 12.59 0.01 10.73
CA ASN A 125 12.21 1.42 10.74
C ASN A 125 13.29 2.32 10.15
N ARG A 126 14.57 2.03 10.38
CA ARG A 126 15.71 2.77 9.78
C ARG A 126 15.77 2.55 8.26
N ILE A 127 15.61 1.31 7.80
CA ILE A 127 15.60 0.99 6.36
C ILE A 127 14.45 1.71 5.67
N ASN A 128 13.23 1.61 6.22
CA ASN A 128 12.05 2.28 5.68
C ASN A 128 12.19 3.81 5.66
N ALA A 129 12.80 4.39 6.69
CA ALA A 129 13.08 5.83 6.72
C ALA A 129 14.09 6.23 5.64
N ALA A 130 15.17 5.46 5.47
CA ALA A 130 16.18 5.72 4.44
C ALA A 130 15.59 5.59 3.02
N GLU A 131 14.76 4.60 2.77
CA GLU A 131 14.08 4.41 1.49
C GLU A 131 13.11 5.55 1.17
N ARG A 132 12.29 5.97 2.15
CA ARG A 132 11.42 7.14 2.01
C ARG A 132 12.21 8.42 1.72
N ASN A 133 13.32 8.64 2.41
CA ASN A 133 14.19 9.79 2.17
C ASN A 133 14.81 9.77 0.77
N LYS A 134 15.22 8.59 0.29
CA LYS A 134 15.72 8.42 -1.09
C LYS A 134 14.65 8.77 -2.12
N VAL A 135 13.43 8.25 -1.94
CA VAL A 135 12.31 8.53 -2.83
C VAL A 135 11.94 10.01 -2.81
N ALA A 136 11.90 10.64 -1.62
CA ALA A 136 11.65 12.08 -1.48
C ALA A 136 12.71 12.91 -2.24
N ALA A 137 14.00 12.60 -2.04
CA ALA A 137 15.08 13.30 -2.75
C ALA A 137 15.01 13.12 -4.28
N GLN A 138 14.54 11.97 -4.77
CA GLN A 138 14.31 11.77 -6.21
C GLN A 138 13.17 12.67 -6.72
N TYR A 139 12.05 12.74 -6.01
CA TYR A 139 10.93 13.62 -6.39
C TYR A 139 11.32 15.09 -6.33
N ASP A 140 12.08 15.52 -5.34
CA ASP A 140 12.57 16.90 -5.23
C ASP A 140 13.49 17.26 -6.41
N GLY A 141 14.42 16.36 -6.75
CA GLY A 141 15.30 16.53 -7.91
C GLY A 141 14.54 16.55 -9.25
N ASP A 142 13.55 15.70 -9.42
CA ASP A 142 12.72 15.72 -10.63
C ASP A 142 11.87 16.99 -10.72
N ALA A 143 11.32 17.46 -9.60
CA ALA A 143 10.55 18.70 -9.54
C ALA A 143 11.43 19.90 -9.91
N GLU A 144 12.65 20.00 -9.37
CA GLU A 144 13.60 21.05 -9.70
C GLU A 144 14.00 21.02 -11.19
N ARG A 145 14.28 19.83 -11.72
CA ARG A 145 14.57 19.65 -13.15
C ARG A 145 13.42 20.12 -14.03
N ILE A 146 12.19 19.77 -13.70
CA ILE A 146 10.99 20.21 -14.44
C ILE A 146 10.87 21.72 -14.41
N LEU A 147 11.03 22.36 -13.25
CA LEU A 147 10.97 23.81 -13.10
C LEU A 147 12.03 24.52 -13.96
N ILE A 148 13.28 24.04 -13.96
CA ILE A 148 14.36 24.61 -14.77
C ILE A 148 14.05 24.49 -16.27
N VAL A 149 13.59 23.31 -16.71
CA VAL A 149 13.25 23.08 -18.12
C VAL A 149 12.08 23.93 -18.57
N GLU A 150 11.01 24.00 -17.80
CA GLU A 150 9.84 24.80 -18.14
C GLU A 150 10.14 26.28 -18.12
N LYS A 151 10.97 26.79 -17.20
CA LYS A 151 11.45 28.17 -17.20
C LYS A 151 12.26 28.47 -18.45
N ALA A 152 13.20 27.61 -18.83
CA ALA A 152 13.99 27.79 -20.03
C ALA A 152 13.14 27.80 -21.32
N LYS A 153 12.13 26.94 -21.41
CA LYS A 153 11.17 26.92 -22.52
C LYS A 153 10.36 28.22 -22.58
N ALA A 154 9.84 28.65 -21.43
CA ALA A 154 9.07 29.89 -21.33
C ALA A 154 9.91 31.12 -21.74
N GLU A 155 11.18 31.19 -21.33
CA GLU A 155 12.10 32.26 -21.73
C GLU A 155 12.40 32.23 -23.23
N ALA A 156 12.62 31.05 -23.81
CA ALA A 156 12.85 30.89 -25.24
C ALA A 156 11.61 31.33 -26.06
N GLU A 157 10.43 30.91 -25.63
CA GLU A 157 9.16 31.30 -26.28
C GLU A 157 8.90 32.79 -26.16
N SER A 158 9.15 33.39 -24.99
CA SER A 158 9.04 34.82 -24.77
C SER A 158 9.94 35.61 -25.72
N LYS A 159 11.23 35.22 -25.86
CA LYS A 159 12.16 35.84 -26.78
C LYS A 159 11.74 35.70 -28.26
N ARG A 160 11.20 34.52 -28.60
CA ARG A 160 10.67 34.28 -29.96
C ARG A 160 9.50 35.21 -30.28
N LEU A 161 8.53 35.33 -29.36
CA LEU A 161 7.37 36.21 -29.51
C LEU A 161 7.77 37.70 -29.56
N GLN A 162 8.72 38.10 -28.70
CA GLN A 162 9.28 39.47 -28.77
C GLN A 162 9.94 39.77 -30.14
N GLY A 163 10.73 38.82 -30.64
CA GLY A 163 11.34 38.96 -31.97
C GLY A 163 10.30 39.08 -33.09
N GLN A 164 9.24 38.28 -33.03
CA GLN A 164 8.11 38.38 -33.96
C GLN A 164 7.40 39.75 -33.86
N GLY A 165 7.12 40.21 -32.65
CA GLY A 165 6.47 41.49 -32.41
C GLY A 165 7.28 42.67 -32.99
N ILE A 166 8.63 42.67 -32.80
CA ILE A 166 9.52 43.67 -33.37
C ILE A 166 9.53 43.60 -34.91
N ALA A 167 9.53 42.39 -35.47
CA ALA A 167 9.49 42.23 -36.94
C ALA A 167 8.17 42.75 -37.54
N ASP A 168 7.06 42.44 -36.89
CA ASP A 168 5.73 42.89 -37.28
C ASP A 168 5.60 44.42 -37.15
N GLN A 169 6.08 44.98 -36.05
CA GLN A 169 6.14 46.42 -35.84
C GLN A 169 6.95 47.13 -36.96
N ARG A 170 8.13 46.61 -37.30
CA ARG A 170 8.96 47.18 -38.41
C ARG A 170 8.23 47.09 -39.75
N ARG A 171 7.51 45.98 -39.99
CA ARG A 171 6.74 45.79 -41.22
C ARG A 171 5.61 46.81 -41.35
N GLU A 172 4.89 47.07 -40.26
CA GLU A 172 3.81 48.06 -40.24
C GLU A 172 4.33 49.48 -40.36
N ILE A 173 5.48 49.82 -39.77
CA ILE A 173 6.15 51.13 -39.98
C ILE A 173 6.54 51.32 -41.46
N ALA A 174 7.16 50.29 -42.06
CA ALA A 174 7.55 50.33 -43.44
C ALA A 174 6.36 50.57 -44.41
N ARG A 175 5.26 49.87 -44.13
CA ARG A 175 3.99 49.95 -44.83
C ARG A 175 3.37 51.36 -44.69
N GLY A 176 3.37 51.94 -43.50
CA GLY A 176 2.86 53.25 -43.21
C GLY A 176 3.71 54.35 -43.94
N LEU A 177 5.03 54.16 -44.02
CA LEU A 177 5.89 55.03 -44.80
C LEU A 177 5.60 54.95 -46.34
N GLU A 178 5.44 53.72 -46.85
CA GLU A 178 5.06 53.48 -48.24
C GLU A 178 3.73 54.17 -48.60
N GLU A 179 2.68 53.98 -47.76
CA GLU A 179 1.40 54.66 -47.93
C GLU A 179 1.53 56.19 -47.87
N SER A 180 2.40 56.73 -47.00
CA SER A 180 2.66 58.17 -46.89
C SER A 180 3.32 58.70 -48.12
N VAL A 181 4.33 58.01 -48.68
CA VAL A 181 5.01 58.39 -49.95
C VAL A 181 4.04 58.32 -51.13
N ASP A 182 3.15 57.31 -51.18
CA ASP A 182 2.14 57.21 -52.22
C ASP A 182 1.13 58.39 -52.22
N VAL A 183 0.72 58.82 -51.01
CA VAL A 183 -0.13 60.04 -50.88
C VAL A 183 0.57 61.29 -51.33
N LEU A 184 1.84 61.45 -50.95
CA LEU A 184 2.63 62.61 -51.37
C LEU A 184 2.87 62.66 -52.92
N ASN A 185 3.13 61.50 -53.53
CA ASN A 185 3.25 61.40 -55.01
C ASN A 185 1.92 61.76 -55.74
N LYS A 186 0.77 61.36 -55.16
CA LYS A 186 -0.57 61.70 -55.70
C LYS A 186 -0.88 63.20 -55.61
N VAL A 187 -0.28 63.92 -54.66
CA VAL A 187 -0.41 65.40 -54.51
C VAL A 187 0.58 66.19 -55.40
N GLY A 188 1.45 65.47 -56.13
CA GLY A 188 2.36 66.08 -57.08
C GLY A 188 3.70 66.58 -56.50
N ILE A 189 4.05 66.12 -55.31
CA ILE A 189 5.37 66.40 -54.69
C ILE A 189 6.34 65.29 -55.11
N ASN A 190 7.47 65.69 -55.70
CA ASN A 190 8.46 64.79 -56.28
C ASN A 190 9.17 63.99 -55.18
N SER A 191 9.50 62.70 -55.42
CA SER A 191 10.06 61.76 -54.44
C SER A 191 11.36 62.23 -53.74
N GLN A 192 12.13 63.17 -54.39
CA GLN A 192 13.29 63.81 -53.77
C GLN A 192 12.93 64.88 -52.72
N GLU A 193 11.85 65.61 -52.91
CA GLU A 193 11.34 66.58 -51.93
C GLU A 193 10.61 65.94 -50.75
N ALA A 194 9.95 64.83 -50.99
CA ALA A 194 9.27 64.06 -49.94
C ALA A 194 10.24 63.41 -48.93
N SER A 195 11.45 63.01 -49.36
CA SER A 195 12.47 62.42 -48.46
C SER A 195 13.15 63.44 -47.55
N ALA A 196 13.01 64.77 -47.83
CA ALA A 196 13.52 65.83 -46.97
C ALA A 196 12.49 66.30 -45.90
N LEU A 197 11.23 65.81 -45.94
CA LEU A 197 10.14 66.15 -45.06
C LEU A 197 9.81 65.08 -44.05
N ILE A 198 10.40 63.84 -44.12
CA ILE A 198 10.27 62.69 -43.20
C ILE A 198 11.58 62.58 -42.42
#